data_dc423e1b1b7c9f861623b6731fba0d38
#
_entry.id   dc423e1b1b7c9f861623b6731fba0d38
#
_cell.length_a   1.000
_cell.length_b   1.000
_cell.length_c   1.000
_cell.angle_alpha   90.00
_cell.angle_beta   90.00
_cell.angle_gamma   90.00
#
_symmetry.space_group_name_H-M   'P 1'
#
loop_
_entity.id
_entity.type
_entity.pdbx_description
1 polymer ?
#
loop_
_entity_poly.entity_id
_entity_poly.type
_entity_poly.pdbx_seq_one_letter_code
_entity_poly.pdbx_strand_id
1 'polypeptide(L)'
;MGSKNSHGCTSPMSSLDFSTKIGSKRFSNPIFTASGCASSGQELSQFFPISEIGAVVTKSIMTKPRTGRATPRMAETPSGMLNSIGLQGPGIDAFLENDIPWLLANSAKVIVSIAGETVDEYGVLARRLRAVSGISAVEVNISCPNVENRGQVFACHPESAVAVIESVRRNIGGELPIVAKLSPDVTNIVEIAQSVINVGVDGLALINTLLGMVIDTNTMKPKLAGKTGGLSGPAIRPVAVRAIYQVHQAFPQTPIVGMGAVS
;
A
#
# COMPACT_ATOMS: atom_id res chain seq x y z
N MET A 1 -44.28 -49.63 -23.11
CA MET A 1 -42.97 -49.66 -22.40
C MET A 1 -42.06 -48.66 -23.11
N GLY A 2 -41.93 -47.48 -22.54
CA GLY A 2 -41.13 -46.37 -23.12
C GLY A 2 -40.20 -45.84 -22.02
N SER A 3 -38.93 -46.16 -22.18
CA SER A 3 -37.85 -45.73 -21.28
C SER A 3 -37.56 -44.25 -21.57
N LYS A 4 -37.77 -43.37 -20.55
CA LYS A 4 -37.32 -41.96 -20.58
C LYS A 4 -35.90 -41.90 -20.09
N ASN A 5 -34.96 -41.72 -20.99
CA ASN A 5 -33.59 -41.34 -20.66
C ASN A 5 -33.55 -39.86 -20.26
N SER A 6 -33.41 -39.60 -18.96
CA SER A 6 -33.09 -38.26 -18.46
C SER A 6 -31.57 -38.02 -18.60
N HIS A 7 -31.18 -37.28 -19.61
CA HIS A 7 -29.83 -36.76 -19.73
C HIS A 7 -29.72 -35.53 -18.83
N GLY A 8 -29.20 -35.73 -17.64
CA GLY A 8 -28.76 -34.65 -16.77
C GLY A 8 -27.51 -34.02 -17.34
N CYS A 9 -27.64 -32.88 -18.01
CA CYS A 9 -26.52 -32.04 -18.41
C CYS A 9 -26.01 -31.26 -17.20
N THR A 10 -25.10 -31.85 -16.42
CA THR A 10 -24.31 -31.12 -15.46
C THR A 10 -23.09 -30.57 -16.19
N SER A 11 -23.20 -29.40 -16.78
CA SER A 11 -22.02 -28.62 -17.16
C SER A 11 -21.23 -28.31 -15.90
N PRO A 12 -19.92 -28.64 -15.83
CA PRO A 12 -19.11 -28.21 -14.69
C PRO A 12 -19.11 -26.70 -14.67
N MET A 13 -19.57 -26.09 -13.60
CA MET A 13 -19.35 -24.67 -13.34
C MET A 13 -17.83 -24.45 -13.41
N SER A 14 -17.35 -23.81 -14.46
CA SER A 14 -15.96 -23.36 -14.53
C SER A 14 -15.71 -22.50 -13.31
N SER A 15 -14.79 -22.91 -12.44
CA SER A 15 -14.37 -22.08 -11.29
C SER A 15 -13.87 -20.77 -11.84
N LEU A 16 -14.49 -19.67 -11.40
CA LEU A 16 -14.06 -18.32 -11.76
C LEU A 16 -12.60 -18.13 -11.35
N ASP A 17 -11.74 -17.74 -12.28
CA ASP A 17 -10.34 -17.41 -11.98
C ASP A 17 -10.28 -15.96 -11.50
N PHE A 18 -10.12 -15.77 -10.19
CA PHE A 18 -9.94 -14.47 -9.55
C PHE A 18 -8.48 -14.02 -9.50
N SER A 19 -7.57 -14.79 -10.10
CA SER A 19 -6.15 -14.42 -10.02
C SER A 19 -5.84 -13.10 -10.72
N THR A 20 -4.83 -12.41 -10.20
CA THR A 20 -4.33 -11.14 -10.75
C THR A 20 -2.80 -11.16 -10.85
N LYS A 21 -2.23 -10.16 -11.51
CA LYS A 21 -0.79 -10.04 -11.70
C LYS A 21 -0.30 -8.62 -11.42
N ILE A 22 0.90 -8.53 -10.84
CA ILE A 22 1.69 -7.29 -10.77
C ILE A 22 3.10 -7.64 -11.24
N GLY A 23 3.54 -7.04 -12.34
CA GLY A 23 4.80 -7.42 -12.98
C GLY A 23 4.85 -8.92 -13.28
N SER A 24 5.92 -9.58 -12.85
CA SER A 24 6.13 -11.03 -13.02
C SER A 24 5.35 -11.91 -12.02
N LYS A 25 4.75 -11.35 -10.99
CA LYS A 25 4.13 -12.12 -9.89
C LYS A 25 2.63 -12.28 -10.06
N ARG A 26 2.14 -13.52 -9.82
CA ARG A 26 0.72 -13.89 -9.83
C ARG A 26 0.22 -14.03 -8.38
N PHE A 27 -0.98 -13.53 -8.14
CA PHE A 27 -1.71 -13.61 -6.88
C PHE A 27 -2.99 -14.42 -7.09
N SER A 28 -3.39 -15.21 -6.09
CA SER A 28 -4.54 -16.11 -6.17
C SER A 28 -5.88 -15.40 -6.32
N ASN A 29 -5.98 -14.18 -5.78
CA ASN A 29 -7.15 -13.31 -5.85
C ASN A 29 -6.74 -11.84 -5.76
N PRO A 30 -7.64 -10.88 -6.08
CA PRO A 30 -7.31 -9.46 -6.14
C PRO A 30 -7.42 -8.73 -4.80
N ILE A 31 -7.72 -9.42 -3.70
CA ILE A 31 -7.91 -8.79 -2.38
C ILE A 31 -6.59 -8.74 -1.63
N PHE A 32 -6.12 -7.53 -1.34
CA PHE A 32 -4.90 -7.27 -0.58
C PHE A 32 -5.21 -6.42 0.65
N THR A 33 -4.42 -6.56 1.71
CA THR A 33 -4.46 -5.56 2.79
C THR A 33 -3.86 -4.25 2.30
N ALA A 34 -4.30 -3.13 2.88
CA ALA A 34 -3.60 -1.85 2.66
C ALA A 34 -2.50 -1.67 3.72
N SER A 35 -1.35 -1.11 3.32
CA SER A 35 -0.27 -0.79 4.25
C SER A 35 -0.77 0.05 5.43
N GLY A 36 -0.47 -0.41 6.65
CA GLY A 36 -0.88 0.24 7.89
C GLY A 36 -2.24 -0.20 8.45
N CYS A 37 -3.00 -1.06 7.75
CA CYS A 37 -4.30 -1.55 8.22
C CYS A 37 -4.22 -2.88 8.97
N ALA A 38 -3.24 -3.73 8.63
CA ALA A 38 -3.10 -5.07 9.19
C ALA A 38 -1.70 -5.36 9.76
N SER A 39 -0.89 -4.34 10.01
CA SER A 39 0.50 -4.50 10.45
C SER A 39 1.28 -5.50 9.57
N SER A 40 1.75 -6.61 10.14
CA SER A 40 2.32 -7.75 9.43
C SER A 40 1.35 -8.95 9.35
N GLY A 41 0.05 -8.76 9.61
CA GLY A 41 -1.00 -9.76 9.43
C GLY A 41 -1.23 -10.69 10.63
N GLN A 42 -0.46 -10.59 11.72
CA GLN A 42 -0.57 -11.49 12.88
C GLN A 42 -1.93 -11.41 13.56
N GLU A 43 -2.43 -10.21 13.80
CA GLU A 43 -3.76 -10.01 14.40
C GLU A 43 -4.86 -10.48 13.45
N LEU A 44 -4.69 -10.25 12.15
CA LEU A 44 -5.66 -10.66 11.13
C LEU A 44 -5.76 -12.19 11.02
N SER A 45 -4.66 -12.92 11.26
CA SER A 45 -4.62 -14.39 11.21
C SER A 45 -5.47 -15.09 12.27
N GLN A 46 -5.91 -14.35 13.30
CA GLN A 46 -6.84 -14.87 14.30
C GLN A 46 -8.26 -15.05 13.76
N PHE A 47 -8.62 -14.43 12.65
CA PHE A 47 -9.95 -14.49 12.06
C PHE A 47 -10.04 -15.44 10.87
N PHE A 48 -8.96 -15.58 10.09
CA PHE A 48 -8.85 -16.49 8.95
C PHE A 48 -7.38 -16.70 8.55
N PRO A 49 -7.06 -17.79 7.82
CA PRO A 49 -5.72 -18.02 7.31
C PRO A 49 -5.30 -16.89 6.33
N ILE A 50 -4.23 -16.18 6.63
CA ILE A 50 -3.78 -15.03 5.79
C ILE A 50 -3.33 -15.44 4.38
N SER A 51 -3.13 -16.73 4.13
CA SER A 51 -2.89 -17.30 2.79
C SER A 51 -4.12 -17.26 1.88
N GLU A 52 -5.32 -17.05 2.42
CA GLU A 52 -6.56 -16.96 1.65
C GLU A 52 -6.74 -15.63 0.93
N ILE A 53 -6.09 -14.55 1.39
CA ILE A 53 -6.07 -13.27 0.67
C ILE A 53 -4.96 -13.25 -0.38
N GLY A 54 -5.13 -12.41 -1.40
CA GLY A 54 -4.17 -12.28 -2.50
C GLY A 54 -2.79 -11.87 -2.03
N ALA A 55 -2.69 -10.89 -1.12
CA ALA A 55 -1.43 -10.51 -0.48
C ALA A 55 -1.62 -9.75 0.84
N VAL A 56 -0.66 -9.91 1.74
CA VAL A 56 -0.45 -9.01 2.88
C VAL A 56 0.50 -7.90 2.44
N VAL A 57 0.00 -6.66 2.38
CA VAL A 57 0.85 -5.47 2.26
C VAL A 57 1.20 -5.01 3.66
N THR A 58 2.48 -5.09 4.02
CA THR A 58 2.94 -4.81 5.38
C THR A 58 2.84 -3.33 5.74
N LYS A 59 2.92 -3.03 7.04
CA LYS A 59 3.19 -1.65 7.48
C LYS A 59 4.47 -1.15 6.84
N SER A 60 4.49 0.12 6.40
CA SER A 60 5.71 0.70 5.81
C SER A 60 6.88 0.62 6.80
N ILE A 61 7.96 -0.02 6.37
CA ILE A 61 9.17 -0.25 7.14
C ILE A 61 10.20 0.83 6.78
N MET A 62 10.91 1.32 7.79
CA MET A 62 12.01 2.26 7.66
C MET A 62 13.35 1.58 8.00
N THR A 63 14.45 2.24 7.71
CA THR A 63 15.81 1.74 8.02
C THR A 63 16.02 1.54 9.52
N LYS A 64 15.49 2.45 10.35
CA LYS A 64 15.64 2.44 11.80
C LYS A 64 14.30 2.31 12.52
N PRO A 65 14.27 1.80 13.76
CA PRO A 65 13.09 1.85 14.62
C PRO A 65 12.56 3.28 14.78
N ARG A 66 11.24 3.43 14.82
CA ARG A 66 10.55 4.71 15.11
C ARG A 66 9.47 4.53 16.14
N THR A 67 9.41 5.43 17.10
CA THR A 67 8.36 5.49 18.12
C THR A 67 7.06 6.10 17.60
N GLY A 68 7.11 6.76 16.44
CA GLY A 68 6.00 7.52 15.87
C GLY A 68 5.84 8.90 16.52
N ARG A 69 4.71 9.57 16.24
CA ARG A 69 4.39 10.89 16.77
C ARG A 69 3.82 10.82 18.19
N ALA A 70 3.76 11.96 18.87
CA ALA A 70 3.08 12.10 20.16
C ALA A 70 1.55 11.84 20.03
N THR A 71 0.93 11.39 21.11
CA THR A 71 -0.53 11.22 21.20
C THR A 71 -1.21 12.55 21.56
N PRO A 72 -2.50 12.73 21.14
CA PRO A 72 -3.38 11.83 20.39
C PRO A 72 -2.96 11.67 18.92
N ARG A 73 -2.98 10.42 18.42
CA ARG A 73 -2.58 10.07 17.05
C ARG A 73 -3.72 9.75 16.13
N MET A 74 -4.93 9.59 16.66
CA MET A 74 -6.14 9.22 15.92
C MET A 74 -7.28 10.11 16.36
N ALA A 75 -8.14 10.48 15.42
CA ALA A 75 -9.35 11.24 15.68
C ALA A 75 -10.44 10.81 14.71
N GLU A 76 -11.63 10.50 15.25
CA GLU A 76 -12.80 10.21 14.43
C GLU A 76 -13.32 11.45 13.72
N THR A 77 -13.90 11.24 12.56
CA THR A 77 -14.64 12.22 11.78
C THR A 77 -16.03 11.66 11.45
N PRO A 78 -17.02 12.47 11.02
CA PRO A 78 -18.38 11.98 10.75
C PRO A 78 -18.46 10.80 9.78
N SER A 79 -17.50 10.66 8.86
CA SER A 79 -17.51 9.61 7.83
C SER A 79 -16.14 8.97 7.61
N GLY A 80 -15.29 8.97 8.63
CA GLY A 80 -13.96 8.39 8.52
C GLY A 80 -13.11 8.63 9.76
N MET A 81 -11.80 8.57 9.58
CA MET A 81 -10.84 8.72 10.66
C MET A 81 -9.59 9.45 10.18
N LEU A 82 -9.07 10.34 11.01
CA LEU A 82 -7.74 10.91 10.85
C LEU A 82 -6.71 10.10 11.63
N ASN A 83 -5.57 9.85 11.03
CA ASN A 83 -4.42 9.29 11.72
C ASN A 83 -3.15 10.13 11.52
N SER A 84 -2.32 10.17 12.55
CA SER A 84 -1.00 10.81 12.56
C SER A 84 -0.01 9.92 13.30
N ILE A 85 0.10 8.66 12.87
CA ILE A 85 0.90 7.62 13.54
C ILE A 85 2.40 7.94 13.48
N GLY A 86 2.88 8.51 12.36
CA GLY A 86 4.28 8.92 12.20
C GLY A 86 5.23 7.76 11.90
N LEU A 87 4.78 6.78 11.09
CA LEU A 87 5.59 5.64 10.66
C LEU A 87 6.21 4.85 11.82
N GLN A 88 5.47 4.68 12.92
CA GLN A 88 5.90 3.81 14.00
C GLN A 88 6.20 2.41 13.47
N GLY A 89 7.35 1.85 13.86
CA GLY A 89 7.73 0.52 13.41
C GLY A 89 9.07 0.08 13.98
N PRO A 90 9.40 -1.22 13.84
CA PRO A 90 10.56 -1.84 14.46
C PRO A 90 11.89 -1.59 13.72
N GLY A 91 11.83 -1.01 12.51
CA GLY A 91 12.97 -0.93 11.61
C GLY A 91 13.18 -2.22 10.80
N ILE A 92 14.05 -2.11 9.77
CA ILE A 92 14.24 -3.20 8.81
C ILE A 92 14.84 -4.46 9.45
N ASP A 93 15.75 -4.34 10.41
CA ASP A 93 16.44 -5.49 11.00
C ASP A 93 15.46 -6.38 11.76
N ALA A 94 14.72 -5.81 12.71
CA ALA A 94 13.72 -6.56 13.48
C ALA A 94 12.58 -7.09 12.60
N PHE A 95 12.20 -6.35 11.56
CA PHE A 95 11.20 -6.82 10.59
C PHE A 95 11.67 -8.08 9.83
N LEU A 96 12.92 -8.08 9.37
CA LEU A 96 13.50 -9.24 8.68
C LEU A 96 13.69 -10.45 9.61
N GLU A 97 13.97 -10.19 10.88
CA GLU A 97 14.19 -11.24 11.88
C GLU A 97 12.88 -11.89 12.36
N ASN A 98 11.83 -11.10 12.53
CA ASN A 98 10.60 -11.55 13.19
C ASN A 98 9.40 -11.67 12.24
N ASP A 99 9.10 -10.60 11.46
CA ASP A 99 7.84 -10.54 10.68
C ASP A 99 7.92 -11.38 9.41
N ILE A 100 9.03 -11.30 8.67
CA ILE A 100 9.18 -12.04 7.40
C ILE A 100 9.12 -13.55 7.62
N PRO A 101 9.86 -14.16 8.56
CA PRO A 101 9.78 -15.61 8.80
C PRO A 101 8.35 -16.05 9.17
N TRP A 102 7.66 -15.28 10.00
CA TRP A 102 6.29 -15.58 10.39
C TRP A 102 5.33 -15.53 9.18
N LEU A 103 5.39 -14.49 8.35
CA LEU A 103 4.58 -14.35 7.15
C LEU A 103 4.77 -15.52 6.18
N LEU A 104 6.02 -15.90 5.93
CA LEU A 104 6.35 -17.00 5.02
C LEU A 104 5.94 -18.36 5.59
N ALA A 105 6.10 -18.58 6.91
CA ALA A 105 5.64 -19.81 7.58
C ALA A 105 4.12 -19.96 7.49
N ASN A 106 3.36 -18.86 7.43
CA ASN A 106 1.90 -18.86 7.24
C ASN A 106 1.49 -18.78 5.75
N SER A 107 2.41 -19.05 4.82
CA SER A 107 2.16 -19.09 3.37
C SER A 107 1.55 -17.80 2.80
N ALA A 108 1.76 -16.68 3.45
CA ALA A 108 1.29 -15.39 2.96
C ALA A 108 2.05 -14.97 1.69
N LYS A 109 1.35 -14.42 0.72
CA LYS A 109 1.98 -13.60 -0.33
C LYS A 109 2.29 -12.23 0.24
N VAL A 110 3.55 -11.85 0.24
CA VAL A 110 4.03 -10.65 0.96
C VAL A 110 4.41 -9.55 -0.01
N ILE A 111 3.80 -8.38 0.15
CA ILE A 111 4.25 -7.13 -0.46
C ILE A 111 4.81 -6.27 0.65
N VAL A 112 6.11 -6.01 0.63
CA VAL A 112 6.75 -5.22 1.69
C VAL A 112 6.63 -3.74 1.35
N SER A 113 5.91 -2.99 2.18
CA SER A 113 5.86 -1.53 2.06
C SER A 113 7.07 -0.90 2.72
N ILE A 114 7.74 0.02 2.02
CA ILE A 114 8.92 0.75 2.51
C ILE A 114 8.70 2.26 2.47
N ALA A 115 9.31 2.95 3.43
CA ALA A 115 9.34 4.41 3.48
C ALA A 115 10.72 4.90 3.97
N GLY A 116 11.16 6.05 3.49
CA GLY A 116 12.42 6.68 3.88
C GLY A 116 12.29 8.19 4.00
N GLU A 117 13.21 8.81 4.69
CA GLU A 117 13.32 10.27 4.81
C GLU A 117 14.19 10.86 3.70
N THR A 118 15.05 10.03 3.09
CA THR A 118 15.94 10.40 1.99
C THR A 118 15.87 9.37 0.86
N VAL A 119 16.27 9.77 -0.33
CA VAL A 119 16.38 8.88 -1.50
C VAL A 119 17.33 7.69 -1.21
N ASP A 120 18.40 7.95 -0.47
CA ASP A 120 19.39 6.93 -0.11
C ASP A 120 18.81 5.86 0.82
N GLU A 121 17.94 6.24 1.78
CA GLU A 121 17.28 5.28 2.68
C GLU A 121 16.40 4.29 1.91
N TYR A 122 15.67 4.74 0.88
CA TYR A 122 14.93 3.83 0.00
C TYR A 122 15.86 2.85 -0.72
N GLY A 123 17.03 3.31 -1.18
CA GLY A 123 18.04 2.45 -1.78
C GLY A 123 18.62 1.42 -0.80
N VAL A 124 18.85 1.82 0.46
CA VAL A 124 19.30 0.89 1.53
C VAL A 124 18.25 -0.18 1.79
N LEU A 125 16.97 0.21 1.96
CA LEU A 125 15.87 -0.72 2.16
C LEU A 125 15.74 -1.72 1.00
N ALA A 126 15.81 -1.22 -0.23
CA ALA A 126 15.75 -2.04 -1.44
C ALA A 126 16.88 -3.09 -1.46
N ARG A 127 18.13 -2.72 -1.15
CA ARG A 127 19.25 -3.68 -1.06
C ARG A 127 19.01 -4.75 -0.01
N ARG A 128 18.48 -4.38 1.16
CA ARG A 128 18.18 -5.33 2.23
C ARG A 128 17.12 -6.33 1.80
N LEU A 129 16.07 -5.88 1.11
CA LEU A 129 14.97 -6.71 0.63
C LEU A 129 15.37 -7.60 -0.56
N ARG A 130 16.29 -7.17 -1.40
CA ARG A 130 16.85 -7.99 -2.50
C ARG A 130 17.38 -9.34 -2.03
N ALA A 131 17.96 -9.39 -0.85
CA ALA A 131 18.52 -10.61 -0.27
C ALA A 131 17.47 -11.54 0.35
N VAL A 132 16.19 -11.13 0.38
CA VAL A 132 15.11 -11.86 1.06
C VAL A 132 14.32 -12.68 0.05
N SER A 133 14.37 -14.00 0.20
CA SER A 133 13.54 -14.90 -0.60
C SER A 133 12.09 -14.90 -0.12
N GLY A 134 11.15 -15.13 -1.05
CA GLY A 134 9.72 -15.35 -0.72
C GLY A 134 8.85 -14.10 -0.69
N ILE A 135 9.39 -12.88 -0.75
CA ILE A 135 8.59 -11.67 -0.96
C ILE A 135 8.11 -11.58 -2.41
N SER A 136 6.91 -11.04 -2.61
CA SER A 136 6.25 -11.00 -3.92
C SER A 136 6.42 -9.68 -4.65
N ALA A 137 6.50 -8.56 -3.92
CA ALA A 137 6.73 -7.22 -4.47
C ALA A 137 7.18 -6.26 -3.36
N VAL A 138 7.63 -5.06 -3.76
CA VAL A 138 7.88 -3.95 -2.85
C VAL A 138 6.94 -2.80 -3.18
N GLU A 139 6.17 -2.34 -2.18
CA GLU A 139 5.41 -1.10 -2.26
C GLU A 139 6.29 0.06 -1.79
N VAL A 140 6.52 1.03 -2.66
CA VAL A 140 7.32 2.23 -2.34
C VAL A 140 6.37 3.35 -1.92
N ASN A 141 6.27 3.59 -0.62
CA ASN A 141 5.44 4.64 -0.05
C ASN A 141 6.16 5.99 -0.12
N ILE A 142 5.99 6.69 -1.24
CA ILE A 142 6.54 8.04 -1.46
C ILE A 142 5.60 9.16 -0.99
N SER A 143 4.42 8.80 -0.47
CA SER A 143 3.33 9.74 -0.19
C SER A 143 3.14 10.03 1.30
N CYS A 144 4.16 9.78 2.14
CA CYS A 144 4.01 9.99 3.57
C CYS A 144 4.10 11.48 3.95
N PRO A 145 2.99 12.10 4.41
CA PRO A 145 3.02 13.49 4.89
C PRO A 145 3.67 13.63 6.27
N ASN A 146 4.11 12.54 6.89
CA ASN A 146 4.59 12.49 8.27
C ASN A 146 6.12 12.48 8.41
N VAL A 147 6.85 12.67 7.32
CA VAL A 147 8.30 12.84 7.36
C VAL A 147 8.60 14.29 7.75
N GLU A 148 9.29 14.49 8.86
CA GLU A 148 9.50 15.82 9.46
C GLU A 148 10.42 16.74 8.66
N ASN A 149 10.89 16.33 7.51
CA ASN A 149 11.85 17.09 6.73
C ASN A 149 11.16 18.11 5.83
N ARG A 150 10.96 19.33 6.36
CA ARG A 150 10.70 20.59 5.64
C ARG A 150 9.48 20.63 4.70
N GLY A 151 8.45 19.81 4.90
CA GLY A 151 7.22 19.85 4.11
C GLY A 151 7.35 19.35 2.67
N GLN A 152 8.49 18.79 2.27
CA GLN A 152 8.65 18.12 0.98
C GLN A 152 8.21 16.66 1.07
N VAL A 153 6.98 16.42 0.64
CA VAL A 153 6.50 15.06 0.38
C VAL A 153 7.03 14.64 -0.99
N PHE A 154 7.80 13.55 -1.07
CA PHE A 154 8.33 13.05 -2.36
C PHE A 154 7.25 12.86 -3.43
N ALA A 155 6.04 12.48 -3.01
CA ALA A 155 4.90 12.26 -3.89
C ALA A 155 4.32 13.53 -4.53
N CYS A 156 4.65 14.73 -4.05
CA CYS A 156 4.07 15.96 -4.57
C CYS A 156 4.81 16.53 -5.79
N HIS A 157 6.02 16.03 -6.05
CA HIS A 157 6.85 16.51 -7.15
C HIS A 157 7.33 15.33 -8.02
N PRO A 158 7.10 15.37 -9.35
CA PRO A 158 7.52 14.29 -10.26
C PRO A 158 8.99 13.91 -10.13
N GLU A 159 9.89 14.89 -10.08
CA GLU A 159 11.33 14.68 -9.97
C GLU A 159 11.73 13.93 -8.68
N SER A 160 11.12 14.29 -7.56
CA SER A 160 11.36 13.64 -6.27
C SER A 160 10.86 12.19 -6.27
N ALA A 161 9.69 11.96 -6.86
CA ALA A 161 9.14 10.62 -7.03
C ALA A 161 10.05 9.74 -7.91
N VAL A 162 10.50 10.27 -9.04
CA VAL A 162 11.44 9.62 -9.96
C VAL A 162 12.72 9.22 -9.24
N ALA A 163 13.36 10.15 -8.52
CA ALA A 163 14.61 9.89 -7.82
C ALA A 163 14.51 8.72 -6.83
N VAL A 164 13.40 8.63 -6.09
CA VAL A 164 13.14 7.52 -5.16
C VAL A 164 12.98 6.20 -5.92
N ILE A 165 12.12 6.16 -6.95
CA ILE A 165 11.86 4.91 -7.70
C ILE A 165 13.12 4.43 -8.40
N GLU A 166 13.90 5.31 -9.02
CA GLU A 166 15.19 4.93 -9.62
C GLU A 166 16.18 4.38 -8.59
N SER A 167 16.25 4.99 -7.39
CA SER A 167 17.08 4.47 -6.31
C SER A 167 16.66 3.06 -5.90
N VAL A 168 15.36 2.83 -5.74
CA VAL A 168 14.82 1.50 -5.44
C VAL A 168 15.14 0.52 -6.59
N ARG A 169 14.85 0.87 -7.83
CA ARG A 169 15.07 0.00 -9.00
C ARG A 169 16.55 -0.42 -9.15
N ARG A 170 17.49 0.50 -8.98
CA ARG A 170 18.92 0.19 -9.02
C ARG A 170 19.35 -0.79 -7.94
N ASN A 171 18.70 -0.79 -6.78
CA ASN A 171 19.14 -1.55 -5.62
C ASN A 171 18.37 -2.85 -5.39
N ILE A 172 17.10 -2.97 -5.86
CA ILE A 172 16.25 -4.14 -5.61
C ILE A 172 16.57 -5.33 -6.53
N GLY A 173 17.07 -5.07 -7.73
CA GLY A 173 17.26 -6.09 -8.78
C GLY A 173 16.02 -6.23 -9.68
N GLY A 174 16.21 -6.94 -10.82
CA GLY A 174 15.20 -6.98 -11.90
C GLY A 174 13.98 -7.87 -11.66
N GLU A 175 14.04 -8.82 -10.71
CA GLU A 175 13.00 -9.86 -10.56
C GLU A 175 11.85 -9.48 -9.61
N LEU A 176 12.07 -8.51 -8.72
CA LEU A 176 11.09 -8.12 -7.72
C LEU A 176 10.30 -6.91 -8.20
N PRO A 177 8.96 -7.05 -8.39
CA PRO A 177 8.12 -5.95 -8.82
C PRO A 177 8.11 -4.78 -7.84
N ILE A 178 8.05 -3.56 -8.39
CA ILE A 178 7.92 -2.31 -7.65
C ILE A 178 6.52 -1.73 -7.87
N VAL A 179 5.82 -1.45 -6.79
CA VAL A 179 4.53 -0.77 -6.78
C VAL A 179 4.73 0.62 -6.16
N ALA A 180 4.47 1.69 -6.91
CA ALA A 180 4.54 3.04 -6.35
C ALA A 180 3.21 3.44 -5.70
N LYS A 181 3.24 3.82 -4.42
CA LYS A 181 2.05 4.29 -3.71
C LYS A 181 1.96 5.81 -3.73
N LEU A 182 0.91 6.30 -4.42
CA LEU A 182 0.72 7.71 -4.71
C LEU A 182 -0.23 8.40 -3.73
N SER A 183 0.03 9.70 -3.50
CA SER A 183 -0.81 10.57 -2.68
C SER A 183 -1.95 11.18 -3.50
N PRO A 184 -3.14 11.35 -2.91
CA PRO A 184 -4.19 12.18 -3.49
C PRO A 184 -3.95 13.69 -3.30
N ASP A 185 -2.99 14.09 -2.45
CA ASP A 185 -2.68 15.48 -2.11
C ASP A 185 -1.82 16.16 -3.18
N VAL A 186 -2.22 16.00 -4.45
CA VAL A 186 -1.54 16.55 -5.61
C VAL A 186 -2.55 17.18 -6.57
N THR A 187 -2.13 18.19 -7.30
CA THR A 187 -3.00 18.83 -8.30
C THR A 187 -3.30 17.90 -9.47
N ASN A 188 -2.31 17.14 -9.93
CA ASN A 188 -2.43 16.24 -11.07
C ASN A 188 -1.77 14.88 -10.76
N ILE A 189 -2.57 13.91 -10.34
CA ILE A 189 -2.08 12.55 -10.03
C ILE A 189 -1.61 11.79 -11.27
N VAL A 190 -2.15 12.12 -12.44
CA VAL A 190 -1.76 11.48 -13.72
C VAL A 190 -0.31 11.82 -14.08
N GLU A 191 0.12 13.04 -13.82
CA GLU A 191 1.51 13.49 -14.05
C GLU A 191 2.50 12.75 -13.15
N ILE A 192 2.17 12.58 -11.87
CA ILE A 192 2.99 11.79 -10.95
C ILE A 192 3.03 10.32 -11.38
N ALA A 193 1.87 9.75 -11.75
CA ALA A 193 1.79 8.38 -12.25
C ALA A 193 2.67 8.19 -13.50
N GLN A 194 2.57 9.11 -14.49
CA GLN A 194 3.41 9.07 -15.69
C GLN A 194 4.90 9.06 -15.35
N SER A 195 5.32 9.94 -14.42
CA SER A 195 6.73 10.08 -14.08
C SER A 195 7.31 8.80 -13.49
N VAL A 196 6.58 8.11 -12.59
CA VAL A 196 7.05 6.86 -11.98
C VAL A 196 6.93 5.66 -12.94
N ILE A 197 5.94 5.65 -13.83
CA ILE A 197 5.81 4.63 -14.89
C ILE A 197 7.01 4.70 -15.83
N ASN A 198 7.43 5.90 -16.24
CA ASN A 198 8.55 6.11 -17.16
C ASN A 198 9.90 5.57 -16.60
N VAL A 199 10.04 5.49 -15.29
CA VAL A 199 11.24 4.93 -14.63
C VAL A 199 11.07 3.49 -14.17
N GLY A 200 10.01 2.81 -14.65
CA GLY A 200 9.87 1.36 -14.62
C GLY A 200 9.25 0.78 -13.36
N VAL A 201 8.19 1.38 -12.81
CA VAL A 201 7.35 0.68 -11.83
C VAL A 201 6.51 -0.40 -12.53
N ASP A 202 6.24 -1.49 -11.81
CA ASP A 202 5.44 -2.61 -12.31
C ASP A 202 3.96 -2.47 -11.97
N GLY A 203 3.60 -1.50 -11.14
CA GLY A 203 2.23 -1.19 -10.76
C GLY A 203 2.14 0.07 -9.90
N LEU A 204 0.91 0.51 -9.67
CA LEU A 204 0.59 1.67 -8.84
C LEU A 204 -0.34 1.25 -7.69
N ALA A 205 -0.20 1.87 -6.53
CA ALA A 205 -1.14 1.77 -5.41
C ALA A 205 -1.83 3.13 -5.21
N LEU A 206 -3.13 3.20 -5.41
CA LEU A 206 -3.94 4.42 -5.41
C LEU A 206 -5.13 4.26 -4.46
N ILE A 207 -5.28 5.09 -3.47
CA ILE A 207 -4.53 6.26 -3.05
C ILE A 207 -4.05 6.10 -1.60
N ASN A 208 -3.07 6.88 -1.17
CA ASN A 208 -2.79 7.08 0.24
C ASN A 208 -3.92 7.95 0.87
N THR A 209 -3.87 8.13 2.20
CA THR A 209 -4.80 8.99 2.93
C THR A 209 -4.73 10.44 2.44
N LEU A 210 -5.86 11.15 2.51
CA LEU A 210 -5.98 12.57 2.17
C LEU A 210 -5.65 13.42 3.41
N LEU A 211 -4.85 14.46 3.27
CA LEU A 211 -4.48 15.33 4.39
C LEU A 211 -5.71 16.07 4.92
N GLY A 212 -5.92 16.02 6.23
CA GLY A 212 -7.05 16.66 6.89
C GLY A 212 -6.74 17.15 8.30
N MET A 213 -7.70 17.86 8.91
CA MET A 213 -7.63 18.36 10.27
C MET A 213 -9.01 18.30 10.94
N VAL A 214 -9.04 18.05 12.24
CA VAL A 214 -10.23 18.21 13.09
C VAL A 214 -9.89 19.13 14.26
N ILE A 215 -10.75 20.13 14.47
CA ILE A 215 -10.71 21.05 15.62
C ILE A 215 -11.72 20.56 16.66
N ASP A 216 -11.31 20.48 17.90
CA ASP A 216 -12.19 20.29 19.04
C ASP A 216 -12.89 21.63 19.34
N THR A 217 -14.21 21.67 19.18
CA THR A 217 -15.01 22.90 19.31
C THR A 217 -15.12 23.40 20.76
N ASN A 218 -14.88 22.55 21.75
CA ASN A 218 -14.90 22.94 23.16
C ASN A 218 -13.58 23.60 23.57
N THR A 219 -12.47 23.10 23.07
CA THR A 219 -11.13 23.59 23.42
C THR A 219 -10.53 24.53 22.38
N MET A 220 -11.13 24.60 21.19
CA MET A 220 -10.65 25.36 20.01
C MET A 220 -9.21 24.95 19.59
N LYS A 221 -8.84 23.68 19.81
CA LYS A 221 -7.52 23.14 19.51
C LYS A 221 -7.63 21.96 18.54
N PRO A 222 -6.56 21.67 17.75
CA PRO A 222 -6.50 20.45 16.96
C PRO A 222 -6.64 19.21 17.85
N LYS A 223 -7.46 18.23 17.40
CA LYS A 223 -7.61 16.95 18.12
C LYS A 223 -6.36 16.08 18.07
N LEU A 224 -5.54 16.20 17.03
CA LEU A 224 -4.30 15.45 16.90
C LEU A 224 -3.11 16.25 17.42
N ALA A 225 -2.18 15.62 18.14
CA ALA A 225 -0.93 16.24 18.58
C ALA A 225 -0.11 16.80 17.39
N GLY A 226 -0.13 16.12 16.25
CA GLY A 226 0.49 16.56 14.99
C GLY A 226 -0.30 17.62 14.22
N LYS A 227 -1.40 18.13 14.78
CA LYS A 227 -2.36 19.09 14.20
C LYS A 227 -3.13 18.51 13.00
N THR A 228 -2.45 18.03 11.98
CA THR A 228 -3.00 17.37 10.78
C THR A 228 -2.78 15.86 10.82
N GLY A 229 -3.55 15.13 10.02
CA GLY A 229 -3.42 13.68 9.82
C GLY A 229 -3.99 13.25 8.49
N GLY A 230 -3.72 12.01 8.12
CA GLY A 230 -4.29 11.40 6.93
C GLY A 230 -5.74 10.94 7.17
N LEU A 231 -6.67 11.42 6.37
CA LEU A 231 -8.07 11.00 6.38
C LEU A 231 -8.22 9.69 5.61
N SER A 232 -8.92 8.74 6.23
CA SER A 232 -9.31 7.45 5.65
C SER A 232 -10.80 7.17 5.90
N GLY A 233 -11.31 6.07 5.36
CA GLY A 233 -12.70 5.66 5.51
C GLY A 233 -13.63 6.15 4.40
N PRO A 234 -14.96 6.03 4.55
CA PRO A 234 -15.93 6.33 3.48
C PRO A 234 -15.81 7.73 2.87
N ALA A 235 -15.36 8.72 3.65
CA ALA A 235 -15.20 10.10 3.19
C ALA A 235 -14.25 10.26 1.99
N ILE A 236 -13.24 9.40 1.85
CA ILE A 236 -12.27 9.52 0.74
C ILE A 236 -12.64 8.67 -0.49
N ARG A 237 -13.68 7.82 -0.42
CA ARG A 237 -14.07 6.95 -1.53
C ARG A 237 -14.22 7.68 -2.87
N PRO A 238 -14.97 8.79 -3.00
CA PRO A 238 -15.11 9.48 -4.28
C PRO A 238 -13.78 10.06 -4.79
N VAL A 239 -12.87 10.44 -3.90
CA VAL A 239 -11.52 10.91 -4.26
C VAL A 239 -10.70 9.75 -4.82
N ALA A 240 -10.74 8.58 -4.16
CA ALA A 240 -10.03 7.37 -4.60
C ALA A 240 -10.54 6.90 -5.96
N VAL A 241 -11.87 6.80 -6.14
CA VAL A 241 -12.48 6.39 -7.41
C VAL A 241 -12.09 7.32 -8.54
N ARG A 242 -12.14 8.65 -8.34
CA ARG A 242 -11.71 9.63 -9.34
C ARG A 242 -10.24 9.45 -9.71
N ALA A 243 -9.36 9.31 -8.72
CA ALA A 243 -7.92 9.15 -8.95
C ALA A 243 -7.61 7.88 -9.75
N ILE A 244 -8.21 6.75 -9.35
CA ILE A 244 -8.06 5.45 -10.04
C ILE A 244 -8.56 5.55 -11.49
N TYR A 245 -9.75 6.14 -11.68
CA TYR A 245 -10.33 6.30 -13.01
C TYR A 245 -9.43 7.14 -13.93
N GLN A 246 -8.95 8.30 -13.47
CA GLN A 246 -8.10 9.18 -14.27
C GLN A 246 -6.78 8.51 -14.66
N VAL A 247 -6.13 7.83 -13.71
CA VAL A 247 -4.87 7.13 -13.97
C VAL A 247 -5.08 5.93 -14.89
N HIS A 248 -6.15 5.15 -14.68
CA HIS A 248 -6.45 4.02 -15.57
C HIS A 248 -6.78 4.45 -16.99
N GLN A 249 -7.51 5.55 -17.18
CA GLN A 249 -7.77 6.12 -18.51
C GLN A 249 -6.48 6.53 -19.23
N ALA A 250 -5.53 7.09 -18.51
CA ALA A 250 -4.25 7.50 -19.09
C ALA A 250 -3.30 6.30 -19.33
N PHE A 251 -3.33 5.28 -18.46
CA PHE A 251 -2.40 4.14 -18.48
C PHE A 251 -3.14 2.81 -18.27
N PRO A 252 -3.97 2.38 -19.24
CA PRO A 252 -4.85 1.21 -19.08
C PRO A 252 -4.10 -0.12 -18.94
N GLN A 253 -2.81 -0.18 -19.31
CA GLN A 253 -1.98 -1.37 -19.19
C GLN A 253 -1.21 -1.47 -17.87
N THR A 254 -1.19 -0.39 -17.07
CA THR A 254 -0.48 -0.38 -15.79
C THR A 254 -1.38 -0.98 -14.71
N PRO A 255 -0.95 -2.05 -14.02
CA PRO A 255 -1.69 -2.61 -12.89
C PRO A 255 -1.91 -1.57 -11.78
N ILE A 256 -3.14 -1.49 -11.25
CA ILE A 256 -3.49 -0.60 -10.16
C ILE A 256 -4.05 -1.40 -8.98
N VAL A 257 -3.47 -1.22 -7.82
CA VAL A 257 -4.03 -1.66 -6.53
C VAL A 257 -4.86 -0.51 -5.99
N GLY A 258 -6.18 -0.61 -6.14
CA GLY A 258 -7.12 0.42 -5.67
C GLY A 258 -7.37 0.32 -4.17
N MET A 259 -7.35 1.45 -3.47
CA MET A 259 -7.67 1.53 -2.04
C MET A 259 -8.32 2.88 -1.72
N GLY A 260 -9.08 2.92 -0.62
CA GLY A 260 -9.83 4.11 -0.19
C GLY A 260 -11.31 3.80 0.03
N ALA A 261 -11.60 3.06 1.11
CA ALA A 261 -12.94 2.62 1.49
C ALA A 261 -13.63 1.77 0.41
N VAL A 262 -12.94 0.73 -0.04
CA VAL A 262 -13.53 -0.33 -0.89
C VAL A 262 -14.58 -1.09 -0.07
N SER A 263 -15.76 -1.29 -0.60
CA SER A 263 -16.87 -2.03 0.02
C SER A 263 -17.60 -2.86 -1.02
#